data_c0880461a4198f6ad2b7b5851de3c34b
#
_entry.id   c0880461a4198f6ad2b7b5851de3c34b
#
_cell.length_a   1.000
_cell.length_b   1.000
_cell.length_c   1.000
_cell.angle_alpha   90.00
_cell.angle_beta   90.00
_cell.angle_gamma   90.00
#
_symmetry.space_group_name_H-M   'P 1'
#
loop_
_entity.id
_entity.type
_entity.pdbx_description
1 polymer ?
#
loop_
_entity_poly.entity_id
_entity_poly.type
_entity_poly.pdbx_seq_one_letter_code
_entity_poly.pdbx_strand_id
1 'polypeptide(L)'
;GDKDQLPSVSPGSVLHDLISSECFPVICLDKIFRQSEGSDVVTLAHEINEGSYQSLQYAKEAAFFNCPAYEICGRVRQIVESAYDKGYENQDIQVLAPMYQGVAGIDALNRSLQELMNPPQQDKREFTIGYRIFREGDKIMQLKNQPEENVYNGDIGTIEEIIYAQEDISNQNRIVVRYDDILVD
;
A
#
# COMPACT_ATOMS: atom_id res chain seq x y z
N GLY A 1 -15.31 10.53 9.86
CA GLY A 1 -14.92 10.36 8.47
C GLY A 1 -14.22 11.58 7.93
N ASP A 2 -13.72 11.50 6.72
CA ASP A 2 -13.02 12.57 6.03
C ASP A 2 -13.67 12.77 4.65
N LYS A 3 -14.26 13.95 4.43
CA LYS A 3 -14.99 14.29 3.20
C LYS A 3 -14.09 14.44 1.97
N ASP A 4 -12.80 14.67 2.20
CA ASP A 4 -11.80 14.93 1.17
C ASP A 4 -11.03 13.66 0.75
N GLN A 5 -11.26 12.53 1.44
CA GLN A 5 -10.75 11.23 1.01
C GLN A 5 -11.63 10.61 -0.09
N LEU A 6 -11.12 9.53 -0.69
CA LEU A 6 -11.85 8.81 -1.74
C LEU A 6 -13.25 8.41 -1.27
N PRO A 7 -14.28 8.60 -2.11
CA PRO A 7 -15.65 8.22 -1.78
C PRO A 7 -15.80 6.71 -1.64
N SER A 8 -16.92 6.27 -1.06
CA SER A 8 -17.26 4.84 -0.99
C SER A 8 -17.36 4.24 -2.40
N VAL A 9 -17.05 2.94 -2.52
CA VAL A 9 -17.15 2.19 -3.80
C VAL A 9 -18.59 2.07 -4.29
N SER A 10 -19.57 2.12 -3.37
CA SER A 10 -21.01 2.12 -3.69
C SER A 10 -21.50 3.49 -4.13
N PRO A 11 -22.57 3.58 -4.94
CA PRO A 11 -23.14 4.85 -5.35
C PRO A 11 -23.53 5.73 -4.17
N GLY A 12 -23.26 7.05 -4.27
CA GLY A 12 -23.56 8.06 -3.27
C GLY A 12 -22.32 8.51 -2.48
N SER A 13 -22.44 9.71 -1.88
CA SER A 13 -21.40 10.32 -1.05
C SER A 13 -21.96 10.71 0.30
N VAL A 14 -22.38 9.68 1.08
CA VAL A 14 -23.19 9.86 2.30
C VAL A 14 -22.61 10.88 3.27
N LEU A 15 -21.30 10.86 3.53
CA LEU A 15 -20.68 11.82 4.45
C LEU A 15 -20.77 13.26 3.90
N HIS A 16 -20.43 13.43 2.62
CA HIS A 16 -20.49 14.71 1.96
C HIS A 16 -21.94 15.24 1.92
N ASP A 17 -22.90 14.38 1.60
CA ASP A 17 -24.32 14.73 1.51
C ASP A 17 -24.89 15.12 2.89
N LEU A 18 -24.50 14.41 3.95
CA LEU A 18 -24.89 14.75 5.33
C LEU A 18 -24.33 16.12 5.77
N ILE A 19 -23.07 16.40 5.45
CA ILE A 19 -22.44 17.69 5.74
C ILE A 19 -23.13 18.80 4.94
N SER A 20 -23.35 18.61 3.65
CA SER A 20 -23.94 19.59 2.74
C SER A 20 -25.43 19.84 3.00
N SER A 21 -26.12 18.90 3.63
CA SER A 21 -27.53 19.07 3.99
C SER A 21 -27.79 20.11 5.09
N GLU A 22 -26.75 20.45 5.86
CA GLU A 22 -26.84 21.34 7.05
C GLU A 22 -27.89 20.92 8.10
N CYS A 23 -28.42 19.69 7.98
CA CYS A 23 -29.44 19.18 8.90
C CYS A 23 -28.86 18.73 10.25
N PHE A 24 -27.54 18.58 10.34
CA PHE A 24 -26.85 18.08 11.52
C PHE A 24 -25.74 19.05 11.93
N PRO A 25 -25.44 19.17 13.24
CA PRO A 25 -24.26 19.91 13.67
C PRO A 25 -22.99 19.21 13.20
N VAL A 26 -22.07 19.96 12.59
CA VAL A 26 -20.80 19.45 12.05
C VAL A 26 -19.65 20.07 12.82
N ILE A 27 -18.74 19.24 13.31
CA ILE A 27 -17.47 19.65 13.89
C ILE A 27 -16.37 19.20 12.92
N CYS A 28 -15.60 20.17 12.38
CA CYS A 28 -14.46 19.90 11.52
C CYS A 28 -13.17 19.97 12.32
N LEU A 29 -12.28 18.99 12.10
CA LEU A 29 -10.91 19.01 12.59
C LEU A 29 -10.03 19.47 11.41
N ASP A 30 -9.40 20.62 11.56
CA ASP A 30 -8.66 21.29 10.50
C ASP A 30 -7.12 21.28 10.70
N LYS A 31 -6.65 20.78 11.85
CA LYS A 31 -5.22 20.65 12.14
C LYS A 31 -4.69 19.26 11.85
N ILE A 32 -3.66 19.20 11.01
CA ILE A 32 -2.93 17.97 10.71
C ILE A 32 -1.71 17.90 11.64
N PHE A 33 -1.65 16.85 12.47
CA PHE A 33 -0.54 16.63 13.41
C PHE A 33 0.41 15.51 12.97
N ARG A 34 0.07 14.77 11.92
CA ARG A 34 0.85 13.61 11.44
C ARG A 34 2.12 14.01 10.73
N GLN A 35 2.12 15.16 10.04
CA GLN A 35 3.27 15.75 9.37
C GLN A 35 3.66 17.06 10.07
N SER A 36 4.93 17.47 9.91
CA SER A 36 5.42 18.74 10.45
C SER A 36 4.67 19.93 9.82
N GLU A 37 4.50 21.03 10.57
CA GLU A 37 4.02 22.28 10.01
C GLU A 37 4.97 22.73 8.89
N GLY A 38 4.40 23.02 7.69
CA GLY A 38 5.17 23.40 6.51
C GLY A 38 5.66 22.24 5.63
N SER A 39 5.21 20.99 5.87
CA SER A 39 5.51 19.87 4.97
C SER A 39 4.95 20.12 3.56
N ASP A 40 5.79 19.94 2.55
CA ASP A 40 5.41 20.03 1.14
C ASP A 40 4.30 19.02 0.79
N VAL A 41 4.27 17.86 1.44
CA VAL A 41 3.24 16.82 1.23
C VAL A 41 1.87 17.33 1.67
N VAL A 42 1.78 18.03 2.80
CA VAL A 42 0.51 18.62 3.29
C VAL A 42 0.05 19.74 2.37
N THR A 43 0.96 20.64 2.00
CA THR A 43 0.65 21.75 1.09
C THR A 43 0.15 21.22 -0.26
N LEU A 44 0.84 20.24 -0.83
CA LEU A 44 0.45 19.62 -2.09
C LEU A 44 -0.90 18.91 -1.99
N ALA A 45 -1.18 18.22 -0.89
CA ALA A 45 -2.46 17.55 -0.67
C ALA A 45 -3.63 18.55 -0.65
N HIS A 46 -3.48 19.69 0.02
CA HIS A 46 -4.47 20.77 0.01
C HIS A 46 -4.67 21.37 -1.40
N GLU A 47 -3.57 21.68 -2.09
CA GLU A 47 -3.65 22.19 -3.45
C GLU A 47 -4.36 21.23 -4.41
N ILE A 48 -4.07 19.93 -4.33
CA ILE A 48 -4.74 18.92 -5.16
C ILE A 48 -6.24 18.89 -4.85
N ASN A 49 -6.62 18.98 -3.59
CA ASN A 49 -8.03 19.00 -3.19
C ASN A 49 -8.74 20.26 -3.71
N GLU A 50 -8.05 21.37 -3.82
CA GLU A 50 -8.53 22.64 -4.40
C GLU A 50 -8.43 22.68 -5.94
N GLY A 51 -7.92 21.62 -6.57
CA GLY A 51 -7.75 21.54 -8.02
C GLY A 51 -6.52 22.26 -8.56
N SER A 52 -5.52 22.48 -7.73
CA SER A 52 -4.24 23.09 -8.10
C SER A 52 -3.05 22.17 -7.75
N TYR A 53 -1.85 22.52 -8.20
CA TYR A 53 -0.61 21.77 -7.92
C TYR A 53 0.64 22.63 -8.11
N GLN A 54 0.55 23.92 -7.80
CA GLN A 54 1.63 24.87 -8.06
C GLN A 54 2.87 24.61 -7.19
N SER A 55 2.67 24.16 -5.95
CA SER A 55 3.77 23.85 -5.02
C SER A 55 4.65 22.69 -5.49
N LEU A 56 4.15 21.80 -6.34
CA LEU A 56 4.89 20.64 -6.84
C LEU A 56 6.19 21.04 -7.56
N GLN A 57 6.25 22.23 -8.16
CA GLN A 57 7.44 22.74 -8.85
C GLN A 57 8.61 23.03 -7.89
N TYR A 58 8.32 23.26 -6.62
CA TYR A 58 9.28 23.68 -5.60
C TYR A 58 9.38 22.70 -4.44
N ALA A 59 8.55 21.64 -4.44
CA ALA A 59 8.50 20.65 -3.38
C ALA A 59 9.82 19.88 -3.30
N LYS A 60 10.33 19.69 -2.07
CA LYS A 60 11.51 18.85 -1.78
C LYS A 60 11.12 17.45 -1.36
N GLU A 61 9.92 17.30 -0.78
CA GLU A 61 9.40 16.04 -0.23
C GLU A 61 8.47 15.32 -1.22
N ALA A 62 8.13 15.95 -2.35
CA ALA A 62 7.28 15.37 -3.39
C ALA A 62 7.88 15.57 -4.77
N ALA A 63 7.70 14.60 -5.66
CA ALA A 63 8.15 14.68 -7.04
C ALA A 63 7.09 14.08 -7.98
N PHE A 64 6.93 14.69 -9.15
CA PHE A 64 6.06 14.19 -10.20
C PHE A 64 6.88 13.78 -11.42
N PHE A 65 6.66 12.55 -11.91
CA PHE A 65 7.31 12.03 -13.10
C PHE A 65 6.27 11.77 -14.18
N ASN A 66 6.30 12.55 -15.23
CA ASN A 66 5.46 12.32 -16.39
C ASN A 66 6.11 11.25 -17.28
N CYS A 67 5.49 10.09 -17.40
CA CYS A 67 5.95 9.00 -18.26
C CYS A 67 4.77 8.22 -18.86
N PRO A 68 4.96 7.58 -20.02
CA PRO A 68 3.95 6.69 -20.61
C PRO A 68 3.67 5.50 -19.70
N ALA A 69 2.45 4.95 -19.79
CA ALA A 69 2.01 3.84 -18.95
C ALA A 69 2.95 2.62 -19.00
N TYR A 70 3.54 2.31 -20.15
CA TYR A 70 4.45 1.16 -20.32
C TYR A 70 5.82 1.36 -19.64
N GLU A 71 6.19 2.59 -19.26
CA GLU A 71 7.42 2.90 -18.53
C GLU A 71 7.23 2.93 -17.01
N ILE A 72 5.99 2.97 -16.51
CA ILE A 72 5.71 3.17 -15.08
C ILE A 72 6.38 2.10 -14.23
N CYS A 73 6.26 0.82 -14.56
CA CYS A 73 6.89 -0.25 -13.78
C CYS A 73 8.41 -0.09 -13.70
N GLY A 74 9.06 0.21 -14.83
CA GLY A 74 10.50 0.46 -14.87
C GLY A 74 10.89 1.69 -14.04
N ARG A 75 10.09 2.76 -14.10
CA ARG A 75 10.36 3.97 -13.33
C ARG A 75 10.19 3.73 -11.83
N VAL A 76 9.11 3.05 -11.41
CA VAL A 76 8.89 2.68 -10.01
C VAL A 76 10.05 1.81 -9.49
N ARG A 77 10.47 0.81 -10.27
CA ARG A 77 11.62 -0.03 -9.92
C ARG A 77 12.89 0.79 -9.68
N GLN A 78 13.22 1.73 -10.59
CA GLN A 78 14.39 2.62 -10.44
C GLN A 78 14.30 3.50 -9.17
N ILE A 79 13.10 3.99 -8.83
CA ILE A 79 12.89 4.78 -7.62
C ILE A 79 13.13 3.91 -6.37
N VAL A 80 12.62 2.69 -6.35
CA VAL A 80 12.81 1.75 -5.24
C VAL A 80 14.27 1.34 -5.10
N GLU A 81 14.97 1.03 -6.19
CA GLU A 81 16.42 0.77 -6.20
C GLU A 81 17.19 1.95 -5.59
N SER A 82 16.89 3.19 -6.04
CA SER A 82 17.51 4.39 -5.49
C SER A 82 17.19 4.63 -4.01
N ALA A 83 16.05 4.18 -3.52
CA ALA A 83 15.71 4.25 -2.10
C ALA A 83 16.56 3.26 -1.29
N TYR A 84 16.76 2.04 -1.77
CA TYR A 84 17.67 1.07 -1.13
C TYR A 84 19.12 1.58 -1.06
N ASP A 85 19.62 2.20 -2.14
CA ASP A 85 20.95 2.82 -2.15
C ASP A 85 21.11 3.91 -1.08
N LYS A 86 19.99 4.51 -0.65
CA LYS A 86 19.94 5.51 0.42
C LYS A 86 19.68 4.91 1.81
N GLY A 87 19.56 3.59 1.92
CA GLY A 87 19.36 2.87 3.18
C GLY A 87 17.91 2.70 3.63
N TYR A 88 16.93 2.97 2.75
CA TYR A 88 15.54 2.61 3.04
C TYR A 88 15.34 1.11 2.91
N GLU A 89 14.49 0.55 3.76
CA GLU A 89 14.13 -0.87 3.78
C GLU A 89 12.72 -1.11 3.22
N ASN A 90 12.35 -2.37 3.04
CA ASN A 90 11.02 -2.75 2.52
C ASN A 90 9.85 -2.13 3.27
N GLN A 91 9.98 -2.02 4.58
CA GLN A 91 8.96 -1.45 5.47
C GLN A 91 8.76 0.06 5.25
N ASP A 92 9.81 0.76 4.81
CA ASP A 92 9.77 2.21 4.60
C ASP A 92 9.12 2.60 3.28
N ILE A 93 8.93 1.64 2.37
CA ILE A 93 8.49 1.90 0.99
C ILE A 93 7.09 1.34 0.78
N GLN A 94 6.15 2.20 0.34
CA GLN A 94 4.82 1.77 -0.07
C GLN A 94 4.50 2.26 -1.48
N VAL A 95 4.12 1.33 -2.36
CA VAL A 95 3.68 1.63 -3.73
C VAL A 95 2.17 1.49 -3.82
N LEU A 96 1.50 2.50 -4.36
CA LEU A 96 0.07 2.53 -4.57
C LEU A 96 -0.24 2.60 -6.07
N ALA A 97 -1.21 1.82 -6.52
CA ALA A 97 -1.70 1.87 -7.91
C ALA A 97 -3.23 1.79 -7.95
N PRO A 98 -3.89 2.54 -8.85
CA PRO A 98 -5.35 2.62 -8.90
C PRO A 98 -6.03 1.40 -9.53
N MET A 99 -5.27 0.52 -10.20
CA MET A 99 -5.80 -0.63 -10.94
C MET A 99 -5.06 -1.92 -10.60
N TYR A 100 -5.78 -3.04 -10.60
CA TYR A 100 -5.17 -4.36 -10.41
C TYR A 100 -4.43 -4.85 -11.66
N GLN A 101 -5.03 -4.69 -12.83
CA GLN A 101 -4.54 -5.22 -14.11
C GLN A 101 -3.90 -4.13 -14.98
N GLY A 102 -3.19 -4.58 -16.03
CA GLY A 102 -2.52 -3.71 -16.98
C GLY A 102 -1.03 -3.55 -16.73
N VAL A 103 -0.35 -2.85 -17.65
CA VAL A 103 1.11 -2.70 -17.66
C VAL A 103 1.66 -1.91 -16.47
N ALA A 104 0.81 -1.13 -15.80
CA ALA A 104 1.13 -0.36 -14.60
C ALA A 104 0.21 -0.70 -13.42
N GLY A 105 -0.47 -1.85 -13.47
CA GLY A 105 -1.35 -2.32 -12.41
C GLY A 105 -0.59 -2.99 -11.26
N ILE A 106 -1.31 -3.21 -10.15
CA ILE A 106 -0.77 -3.84 -8.93
C ILE A 106 -0.09 -5.17 -9.23
N ASP A 107 -0.68 -6.02 -10.10
CA ASP A 107 -0.11 -7.33 -10.41
C ASP A 107 1.25 -7.24 -11.14
N ALA A 108 1.38 -6.29 -12.07
CA ALA A 108 2.65 -6.05 -12.78
C ALA A 108 3.71 -5.44 -11.86
N LEU A 109 3.32 -4.47 -11.04
CA LEU A 109 4.18 -3.82 -10.05
C LEU A 109 4.65 -4.82 -9.00
N ASN A 110 3.75 -5.60 -8.41
CA ASN A 110 4.11 -6.61 -7.39
C ASN A 110 5.13 -7.61 -7.93
N ARG A 111 4.94 -8.13 -9.15
CA ARG A 111 5.90 -9.05 -9.76
C ARG A 111 7.27 -8.42 -9.94
N SER A 112 7.30 -7.21 -10.51
CA SER A 112 8.57 -6.49 -10.76
C SER A 112 9.29 -6.12 -9.46
N LEU A 113 8.55 -5.73 -8.43
CA LEU A 113 9.10 -5.34 -7.14
C LEU A 113 9.50 -6.55 -6.30
N GLN A 114 8.76 -7.66 -6.34
CA GLN A 114 9.15 -8.89 -5.66
C GLN A 114 10.51 -9.40 -6.15
N GLU A 115 10.75 -9.37 -7.47
CA GLU A 115 12.06 -9.75 -8.04
C GLU A 115 13.21 -8.83 -7.59
N LEU A 116 12.92 -7.56 -7.28
CA LEU A 116 13.90 -6.61 -6.78
C LEU A 116 14.10 -6.73 -5.27
N MET A 117 12.99 -6.72 -4.53
CA MET A 117 12.98 -6.58 -3.07
C MET A 117 13.19 -7.91 -2.35
N ASN A 118 12.72 -9.00 -2.96
CA ASN A 118 12.79 -10.35 -2.42
C ASN A 118 13.02 -11.38 -3.55
N PRO A 119 14.21 -11.40 -4.17
CA PRO A 119 14.52 -12.33 -5.27
C PRO A 119 14.44 -13.79 -4.80
N PRO A 120 14.17 -14.75 -5.73
CA PRO A 120 14.16 -16.16 -5.40
C PRO A 120 15.54 -16.62 -4.90
N GLN A 121 15.53 -17.45 -3.84
CA GLN A 121 16.72 -18.05 -3.24
C GLN A 121 16.44 -19.52 -2.96
N GLN A 122 17.49 -20.35 -2.89
CA GLN A 122 17.33 -21.81 -2.71
C GLN A 122 16.72 -22.20 -1.35
N ASP A 123 16.89 -21.35 -0.36
CA ASP A 123 16.42 -21.51 1.02
C ASP A 123 15.04 -20.87 1.29
N LYS A 124 14.49 -20.16 0.31
CA LYS A 124 13.16 -19.54 0.42
C LYS A 124 12.10 -20.40 -0.24
N ARG A 125 11.05 -20.66 0.50
CA ARG A 125 9.87 -21.36 -0.02
C ARG A 125 8.96 -20.41 -0.78
N GLU A 126 8.25 -20.98 -1.75
CA GLU A 126 7.29 -20.26 -2.59
C GLU A 126 5.96 -21.01 -2.62
N PHE A 127 4.86 -20.27 -2.64
CA PHE A 127 3.53 -20.82 -2.81
C PHE A 127 2.75 -20.03 -3.84
N THR A 128 2.15 -20.73 -4.81
CA THR A 128 1.38 -20.08 -5.89
C THR A 128 -0.11 -20.18 -5.61
N ILE A 129 -0.77 -19.02 -5.60
CA ILE A 129 -2.24 -18.91 -5.50
C ILE A 129 -2.73 -18.23 -6.77
N GLY A 130 -3.39 -18.98 -7.64
CA GLY A 130 -3.79 -18.50 -8.96
C GLY A 130 -2.58 -18.17 -9.83
N TYR A 131 -2.38 -16.90 -10.12
CA TYR A 131 -1.23 -16.40 -10.91
C TYR A 131 -0.21 -15.62 -10.06
N ARG A 132 -0.42 -15.54 -8.76
CA ARG A 132 0.47 -14.84 -7.82
C ARG A 132 1.38 -15.84 -7.13
N ILE A 133 2.64 -15.49 -7.06
CA ILE A 133 3.65 -16.24 -6.30
C ILE A 133 3.90 -15.48 -5.00
N PHE A 134 3.73 -16.17 -3.89
CA PHE A 134 4.08 -15.72 -2.55
C PHE A 134 5.38 -16.38 -2.14
N ARG A 135 6.29 -15.64 -1.54
CA ARG A 135 7.61 -16.11 -1.13
C ARG A 135 7.89 -15.71 0.30
N GLU A 136 8.58 -16.56 1.04
CA GLU A 136 9.09 -16.20 2.37
C GLU A 136 9.92 -14.90 2.30
N GLY A 137 9.61 -13.97 3.21
CA GLY A 137 10.15 -12.62 3.21
C GLY A 137 9.36 -11.59 2.38
N ASP A 138 8.28 -11.98 1.70
CA ASP A 138 7.42 -11.01 1.02
C ASP A 138 6.69 -10.11 2.03
N LYS A 139 6.67 -8.83 1.75
CA LYS A 139 5.80 -7.87 2.42
C LYS A 139 4.39 -8.01 1.86
N ILE A 140 3.43 -8.20 2.72
CA ILE A 140 2.02 -8.36 2.34
C ILE A 140 1.12 -7.38 3.08
N MET A 141 -0.08 -7.18 2.58
CA MET A 141 -1.13 -6.42 3.25
C MET A 141 -2.34 -7.30 3.50
N GLN A 142 -2.86 -7.26 4.72
CA GLN A 142 -4.11 -7.91 5.08
C GLN A 142 -5.29 -7.23 4.39
N LEU A 143 -6.14 -8.01 3.73
CA LEU A 143 -7.29 -7.50 2.99
C LEU A 143 -8.62 -7.68 3.70
N LYS A 144 -8.65 -8.45 4.80
CA LYS A 144 -9.88 -8.72 5.59
C LYS A 144 -9.56 -8.63 7.07
N ASN A 145 -10.57 -8.19 7.84
CA ASN A 145 -10.44 -8.21 9.30
C ASN A 145 -10.45 -9.66 9.83
N GLN A 146 -9.52 -9.97 10.72
CA GLN A 146 -9.44 -11.19 11.52
C GLN A 146 -9.35 -10.79 13.01
N PRO A 147 -10.47 -10.39 13.63
CA PRO A 147 -10.47 -9.87 14.99
C PRO A 147 -9.98 -10.88 16.04
N GLU A 148 -10.15 -12.17 15.77
CA GLU A 148 -9.70 -13.27 16.65
C GLU A 148 -8.18 -13.30 16.75
N GLU A 149 -7.48 -12.91 15.70
CA GLU A 149 -6.02 -12.82 15.62
C GLU A 149 -5.49 -11.40 15.86
N ASN A 150 -6.41 -10.44 16.12
CA ASN A 150 -6.09 -9.02 16.28
C ASN A 150 -5.39 -8.39 15.06
N VAL A 151 -5.75 -8.85 13.85
CA VAL A 151 -5.25 -8.35 12.56
C VAL A 151 -6.39 -7.79 11.73
N TYR A 152 -6.17 -6.64 11.11
CA TYR A 152 -7.21 -5.88 10.44
C TYR A 152 -6.85 -5.55 8.98
N ASN A 153 -7.87 -5.21 8.21
CA ASN A 153 -7.68 -4.75 6.83
C ASN A 153 -6.77 -3.51 6.79
N GLY A 154 -5.71 -3.61 6.00
CA GLY A 154 -4.68 -2.58 5.87
C GLY A 154 -3.41 -2.84 6.69
N ASP A 155 -3.42 -3.80 7.62
CA ASP A 155 -2.23 -4.17 8.37
C ASP A 155 -1.18 -4.76 7.42
N ILE A 156 0.06 -4.38 7.65
CA ILE A 156 1.21 -4.82 6.86
C ILE A 156 1.97 -5.89 7.64
N GLY A 157 2.25 -7.00 6.97
CA GLY A 157 3.03 -8.09 7.52
C GLY A 157 4.11 -8.59 6.58
N THR A 158 4.90 -9.52 7.06
CA THR A 158 5.93 -10.23 6.29
C THR A 158 5.66 -11.72 6.35
N ILE A 159 5.74 -12.41 5.22
CA ILE A 159 5.64 -13.88 5.19
C ILE A 159 6.87 -14.45 5.90
N GLU A 160 6.62 -15.09 7.04
CA GLU A 160 7.66 -15.70 7.87
C GLU A 160 7.97 -17.12 7.41
N GLU A 161 6.94 -17.90 7.11
CA GLU A 161 7.07 -19.31 6.77
C GLU A 161 5.95 -19.75 5.82
N ILE A 162 6.29 -20.64 4.89
CA ILE A 162 5.34 -21.33 4.03
C ILE A 162 5.41 -22.83 4.37
N ILE A 163 4.31 -23.39 4.85
CA ILE A 163 4.18 -24.81 5.23
C ILE A 163 3.38 -25.53 4.17
N TYR A 164 3.98 -26.54 3.55
CA TYR A 164 3.26 -27.33 2.54
C TYR A 164 2.37 -28.39 3.19
N ALA A 165 1.25 -28.71 2.54
CA ALA A 165 0.26 -29.68 3.00
C ALA A 165 0.86 -31.05 3.43
N GLN A 166 1.94 -31.46 2.78
CA GLN A 166 2.64 -32.71 3.08
C GLN A 166 3.39 -32.69 4.42
N GLU A 167 3.69 -31.51 4.94
CA GLU A 167 4.45 -31.27 6.18
C GLU A 167 3.53 -30.95 7.35
N ASP A 168 2.26 -30.62 7.07
CA ASP A 168 1.29 -30.22 8.08
C ASP A 168 0.31 -31.33 8.47
N ILE A 169 0.01 -31.42 9.76
CA ILE A 169 -0.91 -32.40 10.31
C ILE A 169 -2.33 -32.24 9.75
N SER A 170 -2.75 -31.00 9.45
CA SER A 170 -4.06 -30.71 8.85
C SER A 170 -4.12 -31.05 7.36
N ASN A 171 -3.00 -31.43 6.75
CA ASN A 171 -2.84 -31.69 5.32
C ASN A 171 -3.28 -30.48 4.45
N GLN A 172 -3.00 -29.25 4.93
CA GLN A 172 -3.30 -27.99 4.24
C GLN A 172 -2.04 -27.16 4.08
N ASN A 173 -1.95 -26.44 2.95
CA ASN A 173 -0.89 -25.43 2.80
C ASN A 173 -1.23 -24.23 3.66
N ARG A 174 -0.23 -23.71 4.39
CA ARG A 174 -0.38 -22.53 5.24
C ARG A 174 0.69 -21.51 4.95
N ILE A 175 0.34 -20.25 5.08
CA ILE A 175 1.26 -19.11 4.98
C ILE A 175 1.23 -18.40 6.33
N VAL A 176 2.31 -18.52 7.09
CA VAL A 176 2.47 -17.83 8.37
C VAL A 176 2.99 -16.44 8.13
N VAL A 177 2.28 -15.45 8.63
CA VAL A 177 2.60 -14.02 8.47
C VAL A 177 2.91 -13.39 9.82
N ARG A 178 3.98 -12.64 9.86
CA ARG A 178 4.35 -11.80 11.00
C ARG A 178 3.80 -10.40 10.82
N TYR A 179 2.89 -10.00 11.71
CA TYR A 179 2.40 -8.63 11.87
C TYR A 179 2.97 -8.09 13.19
N ASP A 180 3.90 -7.17 13.13
CA ASP A 180 4.66 -6.69 14.29
C ASP A 180 5.16 -7.86 15.15
N ASP A 181 4.58 -8.06 16.35
CA ASP A 181 4.94 -9.13 17.30
C ASP A 181 4.02 -10.35 17.22
N ILE A 182 3.06 -10.40 16.27
CA ILE A 182 2.04 -11.44 16.16
C ILE A 182 2.32 -12.31 14.94
N LEU A 183 2.25 -13.63 15.11
CA LEU A 183 2.25 -14.59 14.01
C LEU A 183 0.82 -15.08 13.75
N VAL A 184 0.37 -15.01 12.51
CA VAL A 184 -0.96 -15.41 12.06
C VAL A 184 -0.86 -16.34 10.85
N ASP A 185 -1.78 -17.30 10.78
CA ASP A 185 -1.90 -18.34 9.76
C ASP A 185 -2.93 -17.95 8.68
#